data_47a58291aafcffa10ea2cc7bdbacf150
#
_entry.id   47a58291aafcffa10ea2cc7bdbacf150
#
_cell.length_a   1.000
_cell.length_b   1.000
_cell.length_c   1.000
_cell.angle_alpha   90.00
_cell.angle_beta   90.00
_cell.angle_gamma   90.00
#
_symmetry.space_group_name_H-M   'P 1'
#
loop_
_entity.id
_entity.type
_entity.pdbx_description
1 polymer ?
#
loop_
_entity_poly.entity_id
_entity_poly.type
_entity_poly.pdbx_seq_one_letter_code
_entity_poly.pdbx_strand_id
1 'polypeptide(L)'
;MFARLPHPMLVALVILCGSTLAVRAQKPAAADVVKAAGDYLTQYSQKLGTIVAEEEYTQREPAIPSGNRRLLSDVAFLGFENGQIAVFRDVVTIDGRDVRPKDDRLAKLFVSPPTSASQEQAGAFAEEGLRYYLSPNLRTLDIPTLALEFFRPDNQSRSEFSLDGGLRNQDGAQIATIKFKADKDADVLPTPEGATTSGKAWIDVATGTIRQTELVVTGKNFNFKTTTKYTHDKTLDLWLPSEVSQLTDVSLAAAGLSNMGAGGQMGAKQSLEGRARYSKYRRPAQIP
;
A
#
# COMPACT_ATOMS: atom_id res chain seq x y z
N MET A 1 -69.63 -37.33 58.22
CA MET A 1 -69.30 -35.91 57.90
C MET A 1 -67.80 -35.84 57.89
N PHE A 2 -67.17 -36.14 56.74
CA PHE A 2 -65.70 -36.21 56.60
C PHE A 2 -65.24 -35.08 55.73
N ALA A 3 -64.45 -34.18 56.31
CA ALA A 3 -63.82 -33.04 55.59
C ALA A 3 -62.62 -33.52 54.80
N ARG A 4 -62.52 -33.21 53.52
CA ARG A 4 -61.38 -33.45 52.68
C ARG A 4 -60.43 -32.27 52.77
N LEU A 5 -59.17 -32.55 53.13
CA LEU A 5 -58.03 -31.59 53.03
C LEU A 5 -57.53 -31.46 51.62
N PRO A 6 -57.16 -30.27 51.15
CA PRO A 6 -56.57 -30.09 49.84
C PRO A 6 -55.04 -30.38 49.80
N HIS A 7 -54.59 -31.03 48.74
CA HIS A 7 -53.20 -31.34 48.47
C HIS A 7 -52.46 -30.07 47.99
N PRO A 8 -51.20 -29.81 48.44
CA PRO A 8 -50.38 -28.74 47.84
C PRO A 8 -49.76 -29.23 46.53
N MET A 9 -49.97 -28.42 45.51
CA MET A 9 -49.40 -28.58 44.17
C MET A 9 -47.93 -28.07 44.20
N LEU A 10 -46.98 -28.98 44.06
CA LEU A 10 -45.54 -28.69 44.02
C LEU A 10 -45.21 -28.19 42.60
N VAL A 11 -44.98 -26.90 42.45
CA VAL A 11 -44.50 -26.31 41.20
C VAL A 11 -42.96 -26.46 41.14
N ALA A 12 -42.50 -27.39 40.32
CA ALA A 12 -41.08 -27.58 40.07
C ALA A 12 -40.59 -26.49 39.09
N LEU A 13 -39.82 -25.53 39.61
CA LEU A 13 -39.17 -24.49 38.80
C LEU A 13 -37.91 -25.09 38.15
N VAL A 14 -38.00 -25.42 36.84
CA VAL A 14 -36.85 -25.85 36.03
C VAL A 14 -36.06 -24.61 35.62
N ILE A 15 -34.94 -24.35 36.31
CA ILE A 15 -33.97 -23.32 35.89
C ILE A 15 -33.14 -23.91 34.77
N LEU A 16 -33.44 -23.53 33.52
CA LEU A 16 -32.58 -23.77 32.36
C LEU A 16 -31.36 -22.83 32.48
N CYS A 17 -30.25 -23.35 33.03
CA CYS A 17 -28.94 -22.70 32.92
C CYS A 17 -28.50 -22.75 31.43
N GLY A 18 -28.82 -21.71 30.68
CA GLY A 18 -28.28 -21.50 29.33
C GLY A 18 -26.78 -21.22 29.43
N SER A 19 -25.95 -22.27 29.28
CA SER A 19 -24.50 -22.11 29.10
C SER A 19 -24.27 -21.44 27.76
N THR A 20 -24.09 -20.12 27.75
CA THR A 20 -23.54 -19.42 26.60
C THR A 20 -22.10 -19.87 26.43
N LEU A 21 -21.90 -20.86 25.54
CA LEU A 21 -20.58 -21.20 25.03
C LEU A 21 -20.08 -19.96 24.30
N ALA A 22 -19.22 -19.17 24.97
CA ALA A 22 -18.45 -18.14 24.29
C ALA A 22 -17.56 -18.87 23.30
N VAL A 23 -17.96 -18.88 22.02
CA VAL A 23 -17.13 -19.32 20.89
C VAL A 23 -15.94 -18.36 20.90
N ARG A 24 -14.86 -18.79 21.48
CA ARG A 24 -13.58 -18.08 21.40
C ARG A 24 -13.17 -18.16 19.94
N ALA A 25 -13.33 -17.06 19.20
CA ALA A 25 -12.90 -16.98 17.81
C ALA A 25 -11.44 -17.44 17.74
N GLN A 26 -11.20 -18.57 17.10
CA GLN A 26 -9.87 -19.13 16.96
C GLN A 26 -9.05 -18.16 16.13
N LYS A 27 -7.84 -17.81 16.62
CA LYS A 27 -6.93 -16.93 15.88
C LYS A 27 -6.63 -17.59 14.54
N PRO A 28 -6.84 -16.90 13.38
CA PRO A 28 -6.56 -17.49 12.08
C PRO A 28 -5.07 -17.82 11.92
N ALA A 29 -4.73 -18.84 11.15
CA ALA A 29 -3.34 -19.07 10.78
C ALA A 29 -2.86 -17.96 9.84
N ALA A 30 -1.58 -17.57 9.93
CA ALA A 30 -1.01 -16.57 9.03
C ALA A 30 -1.16 -16.98 7.56
N ALA A 31 -0.96 -18.26 7.25
CA ALA A 31 -1.08 -18.81 5.90
C ALA A 31 -2.48 -18.61 5.30
N ASP A 32 -3.55 -18.78 6.10
CA ASP A 32 -4.93 -18.60 5.63
C ASP A 32 -5.20 -17.13 5.26
N VAL A 33 -4.70 -16.19 6.10
CA VAL A 33 -4.85 -14.75 5.85
C VAL A 33 -4.06 -14.33 4.62
N VAL A 34 -2.84 -14.85 4.44
CA VAL A 34 -1.99 -14.58 3.28
C VAL A 34 -2.62 -15.13 2.00
N LYS A 35 -3.15 -16.35 2.06
CA LYS A 35 -3.88 -16.94 0.93
C LYS A 35 -5.09 -16.08 0.55
N ALA A 36 -5.91 -15.69 1.53
CA ALA A 36 -7.08 -14.83 1.27
C ALA A 36 -6.67 -13.48 0.65
N ALA A 37 -5.55 -12.88 1.09
CA ALA A 37 -5.01 -11.68 0.48
C ALA A 37 -4.58 -11.90 -0.98
N GLY A 38 -3.99 -13.04 -1.31
CA GLY A 38 -3.63 -13.40 -2.68
C GLY A 38 -4.85 -13.57 -3.58
N ASP A 39 -5.86 -14.29 -3.10
CA ASP A 39 -7.13 -14.48 -3.81
C ASP A 39 -7.83 -13.11 -4.05
N TYR A 40 -7.81 -12.23 -3.04
CA TYR A 40 -8.30 -10.86 -3.16
C TYR A 40 -7.52 -10.07 -4.22
N LEU A 41 -6.19 -10.10 -4.22
CA LEU A 41 -5.36 -9.33 -5.17
C LEU A 41 -5.57 -9.74 -6.62
N THR A 42 -5.77 -11.04 -6.89
CA THR A 42 -6.10 -11.53 -8.22
C THR A 42 -7.40 -10.92 -8.73
N GLN A 43 -8.44 -10.87 -7.89
CA GLN A 43 -9.72 -10.25 -8.24
C GLN A 43 -9.62 -8.71 -8.30
N TYR A 44 -8.85 -8.12 -7.37
CA TYR A 44 -8.65 -6.69 -7.27
C TYR A 44 -7.99 -6.11 -8.53
N SER A 45 -6.91 -6.72 -9.03
CA SER A 45 -6.22 -6.25 -10.23
C SER A 45 -7.11 -6.32 -11.48
N GLN A 46 -7.91 -7.38 -11.62
CA GLN A 46 -8.89 -7.50 -12.71
C GLN A 46 -9.97 -6.40 -12.63
N LYS A 47 -10.55 -6.17 -11.44
CA LYS A 47 -11.54 -5.11 -11.21
C LYS A 47 -10.92 -3.71 -11.36
N LEU A 48 -9.66 -3.55 -10.96
CA LEU A 48 -8.91 -2.31 -11.13
C LEU A 48 -8.88 -1.94 -12.61
N GLY A 49 -8.48 -2.88 -13.49
CA GLY A 49 -8.34 -2.63 -14.91
C GLY A 49 -7.46 -1.39 -15.12
N THR A 50 -8.02 -0.35 -15.75
CA THR A 50 -7.36 0.96 -15.81
C THR A 50 -8.15 2.00 -15.01
N ILE A 51 -7.46 2.66 -14.09
CA ILE A 51 -7.97 3.78 -13.30
C ILE A 51 -6.97 4.92 -13.35
N VAL A 52 -7.45 6.15 -13.46
CA VAL A 52 -6.65 7.36 -13.34
C VAL A 52 -7.06 8.16 -12.10
N ALA A 53 -6.10 8.89 -11.54
CA ALA A 53 -6.27 9.69 -10.35
C ALA A 53 -5.40 10.95 -10.41
N GLU A 54 -5.61 11.89 -9.51
CA GLU A 54 -4.66 12.95 -9.19
C GLU A 54 -3.84 12.56 -7.96
N GLU A 55 -2.52 12.76 -8.01
CA GLU A 55 -1.60 12.64 -6.89
C GLU A 55 -1.08 14.03 -6.50
N GLU A 56 -1.31 14.43 -5.27
CA GLU A 56 -0.60 15.55 -4.66
C GLU A 56 0.56 14.98 -3.83
N TYR A 57 1.79 15.25 -4.26
CA TYR A 57 3.01 14.75 -3.62
C TYR A 57 3.84 15.88 -3.05
N THR A 58 4.18 15.79 -1.78
CA THR A 58 5.05 16.74 -1.10
C THR A 58 6.34 16.05 -0.71
N GLN A 59 7.46 16.62 -1.09
CA GLN A 59 8.80 16.22 -0.65
C GLN A 59 9.38 17.24 0.30
N ARG A 60 10.12 16.75 1.29
CA ARG A 60 10.87 17.56 2.24
C ARG A 60 12.25 16.97 2.48
N GLU A 61 13.26 17.79 2.33
CA GLU A 61 14.62 17.50 2.75
C GLU A 61 14.96 18.37 3.95
N PRO A 62 14.90 17.84 5.20
CA PRO A 62 15.04 18.65 6.42
C PRO A 62 16.37 19.38 6.54
N ALA A 63 17.44 18.86 5.91
CA ALA A 63 18.77 19.44 5.96
C ALA A 63 18.92 20.70 5.09
N ILE A 64 18.00 20.97 4.18
CA ILE A 64 18.03 22.10 3.24
C ILE A 64 16.91 23.08 3.59
N PRO A 65 17.20 24.36 3.93
CA PRO A 65 16.16 25.33 4.29
C PRO A 65 15.06 25.52 3.24
N SER A 66 15.39 25.42 1.95
CA SER A 66 14.45 25.47 0.82
C SER A 66 14.10 24.09 0.27
N GLY A 67 14.39 23.03 1.01
CA GLY A 67 14.23 21.64 0.59
C GLY A 67 12.80 21.13 0.65
N ASN A 68 11.81 21.93 0.24
CA ASN A 68 10.41 21.53 0.11
C ASN A 68 10.00 21.61 -1.34
N ARG A 69 9.21 20.65 -1.80
CA ARG A 69 8.62 20.64 -3.15
C ARG A 69 7.23 20.02 -3.11
N ARG A 70 6.29 20.64 -3.80
CA ARG A 70 4.94 20.10 -4.00
C ARG A 70 4.73 19.86 -5.49
N LEU A 71 4.32 18.64 -5.81
CA LEU A 71 4.02 18.19 -7.16
C LEU A 71 2.55 17.81 -7.24
N LEU A 72 1.89 18.17 -8.34
CA LEU A 72 0.60 17.61 -8.72
C LEU A 72 0.83 16.78 -9.98
N SER A 73 0.39 15.54 -9.96
CA SER A 73 0.55 14.60 -11.07
C SER A 73 -0.76 13.93 -11.41
N ASP A 74 -0.95 13.64 -12.70
CA ASP A 74 -1.89 12.61 -13.12
C ASP A 74 -1.24 11.24 -12.88
N VAL A 75 -2.00 10.27 -12.39
CA VAL A 75 -1.51 8.92 -12.12
C VAL A 75 -2.43 7.90 -12.75
N ALA A 76 -1.86 6.93 -13.49
CA ALA A 76 -2.58 5.78 -14.01
C ALA A 76 -2.17 4.51 -13.25
N PHE A 77 -3.16 3.75 -12.82
CA PHE A 77 -3.03 2.42 -12.25
C PHE A 77 -3.55 1.42 -13.26
N LEU A 78 -2.72 0.46 -13.66
CA LEU A 78 -3.07 -0.60 -14.60
C LEU A 78 -3.02 -1.94 -13.88
N GLY A 79 -4.17 -2.61 -13.74
CA GLY A 79 -4.26 -3.96 -13.20
C GLY A 79 -4.16 -5.00 -14.32
N PHE A 80 -3.40 -6.07 -14.10
CA PHE A 80 -3.21 -7.18 -15.00
C PHE A 80 -3.80 -8.47 -14.43
N GLU A 81 -4.13 -9.43 -15.31
CA GLU A 81 -4.76 -10.71 -14.92
C GLU A 81 -3.93 -11.52 -13.91
N ASN A 82 -2.60 -11.39 -13.97
CA ASN A 82 -1.68 -12.05 -13.05
C ASN A 82 -1.59 -11.39 -11.65
N GLY A 83 -2.45 -10.42 -11.34
CA GLY A 83 -2.44 -9.69 -10.07
C GLY A 83 -1.43 -8.54 -10.00
N GLN A 84 -0.64 -8.32 -11.04
CA GLN A 84 0.33 -7.23 -11.12
C GLN A 84 -0.37 -5.88 -11.30
N ILE A 85 0.22 -4.82 -10.74
CA ILE A 85 -0.29 -3.45 -10.89
C ILE A 85 0.86 -2.55 -11.30
N ALA A 86 0.78 -1.98 -12.52
CA ALA A 86 1.69 -0.93 -12.94
C ALA A 86 1.14 0.45 -12.58
N VAL A 87 2.03 1.37 -12.24
CA VAL A 87 1.69 2.75 -11.88
C VAL A 87 2.56 3.70 -12.68
N PHE A 88 1.91 4.61 -13.41
CA PHE A 88 2.56 5.65 -14.19
C PHE A 88 2.17 7.02 -13.66
N ARG A 89 3.11 7.95 -13.65
CA ARG A 89 2.91 9.33 -13.20
C ARG A 89 3.27 10.30 -14.29
N ASP A 90 2.52 11.39 -14.36
CA ASP A 90 2.75 12.49 -15.28
C ASP A 90 2.63 13.81 -14.51
N VAL A 91 3.75 14.47 -14.25
CA VAL A 91 3.78 15.70 -13.45
C VAL A 91 3.15 16.86 -14.21
N VAL A 92 2.18 17.51 -13.61
CA VAL A 92 1.41 18.64 -14.17
C VAL A 92 1.87 19.98 -13.62
N THR A 93 2.05 20.06 -12.26
CA THR A 93 2.49 21.30 -11.61
C THR A 93 3.62 21.06 -10.63
N ILE A 94 4.44 22.08 -10.41
CA ILE A 94 5.49 22.14 -9.40
C ILE A 94 5.32 23.45 -8.63
N ASP A 95 5.15 23.31 -7.30
CA ASP A 95 4.99 24.44 -6.38
C ASP A 95 3.91 25.45 -6.88
N GLY A 96 2.82 24.88 -7.45
CA GLY A 96 1.68 25.63 -7.98
C GLY A 96 1.88 26.22 -9.36
N ARG A 97 3.01 25.96 -10.05
CA ARG A 97 3.27 26.41 -11.43
C ARG A 97 3.10 25.24 -12.39
N ASP A 98 2.34 25.44 -13.45
CA ASP A 98 2.16 24.45 -14.50
C ASP A 98 3.49 24.21 -15.23
N VAL A 99 3.88 22.95 -15.37
CA VAL A 99 5.04 22.53 -16.18
C VAL A 99 4.63 21.97 -17.53
N ARG A 100 3.34 21.68 -17.68
CA ARG A 100 2.68 21.31 -18.92
C ARG A 100 1.18 21.65 -18.89
N PRO A 101 0.47 21.64 -20.02
CA PRO A 101 -0.99 21.75 -20.04
C PRO A 101 -1.68 20.60 -19.27
N LYS A 102 -2.81 20.90 -18.64
CA LYS A 102 -3.72 19.90 -18.04
C LYS A 102 -4.64 19.35 -19.12
N ASP A 103 -4.13 18.45 -19.95
CA ASP A 103 -4.83 17.88 -21.11
C ASP A 103 -5.19 16.41 -20.95
N ASP A 104 -5.06 15.85 -19.73
CA ASP A 104 -5.33 14.44 -19.40
C ASP A 104 -4.60 13.44 -20.34
N ARG A 105 -3.39 13.81 -20.81
CA ARG A 105 -2.67 13.01 -21.81
C ARG A 105 -2.42 11.57 -21.35
N LEU A 106 -2.15 11.37 -20.04
CA LEU A 106 -1.97 10.03 -19.47
C LEU A 106 -3.26 9.22 -19.52
N ALA A 107 -4.39 9.83 -19.17
CA ALA A 107 -5.69 9.17 -19.24
C ALA A 107 -6.08 8.83 -20.69
N LYS A 108 -5.80 9.71 -21.64
CA LYS A 108 -6.07 9.49 -23.08
C LYS A 108 -5.36 8.26 -23.65
N LEU A 109 -4.17 7.92 -23.14
CA LEU A 109 -3.44 6.72 -23.56
C LEU A 109 -4.19 5.42 -23.24
N PHE A 110 -5.07 5.45 -22.23
CA PHE A 110 -5.70 4.27 -21.65
C PHE A 110 -7.23 4.27 -21.81
N VAL A 111 -7.78 5.07 -22.72
CA VAL A 111 -9.20 4.99 -23.11
C VAL A 111 -9.51 3.62 -23.70
N SER A 112 -8.57 3.05 -24.44
CA SER A 112 -8.58 1.65 -24.91
C SER A 112 -7.74 0.77 -23.98
N PRO A 113 -7.93 -0.57 -24.01
CA PRO A 113 -7.10 -1.48 -23.23
C PRO A 113 -5.61 -1.23 -23.40
N PRO A 114 -4.80 -1.32 -22.33
CA PRO A 114 -3.38 -1.04 -22.37
C PRO A 114 -2.63 -1.91 -23.39
N THR A 115 -1.81 -1.30 -24.22
CA THR A 115 -0.88 -1.97 -25.12
C THR A 115 0.56 -1.71 -24.68
N SER A 116 1.53 -2.47 -25.20
CA SER A 116 2.95 -2.21 -24.93
C SER A 116 3.35 -0.78 -25.33
N ALA A 117 2.86 -0.29 -26.46
CA ALA A 117 3.14 1.07 -26.92
C ALA A 117 2.57 2.15 -25.99
N SER A 118 1.32 1.99 -25.50
CA SER A 118 0.74 2.94 -24.55
C SER A 118 1.45 2.91 -23.18
N GLN A 119 1.92 1.74 -22.73
CA GLN A 119 2.69 1.61 -21.51
C GLN A 119 4.09 2.23 -21.64
N GLU A 120 4.77 2.04 -22.78
CA GLU A 120 6.06 2.65 -23.09
C GLU A 120 5.93 4.19 -23.11
N GLN A 121 4.90 4.73 -23.76
CA GLN A 121 4.64 6.16 -23.77
C GLN A 121 4.32 6.71 -22.38
N ALA A 122 3.56 6.00 -21.56
CA ALA A 122 3.30 6.37 -20.16
C ALA A 122 4.59 6.33 -19.32
N GLY A 123 5.46 5.35 -19.57
CA GLY A 123 6.80 5.27 -19.00
C GLY A 123 7.65 6.49 -19.34
N ALA A 124 7.64 6.93 -20.61
CA ALA A 124 8.36 8.12 -21.04
C ALA A 124 7.86 9.40 -20.33
N PHE A 125 6.54 9.52 -20.09
CA PHE A 125 6.00 10.64 -19.29
C PHE A 125 6.49 10.60 -17.84
N ALA A 126 6.52 9.40 -17.24
CA ALA A 126 7.02 9.22 -15.89
C ALA A 126 8.51 9.57 -15.78
N GLU A 127 9.33 9.16 -16.77
CA GLU A 127 10.76 9.47 -16.86
C GLU A 127 11.00 10.98 -17.04
N GLU A 128 10.24 11.64 -17.93
CA GLU A 128 10.28 13.09 -18.08
C GLU A 128 10.04 13.81 -16.76
N GLY A 129 9.11 13.29 -15.93
CA GLY A 129 8.74 13.84 -14.63
C GLY A 129 9.84 13.74 -13.58
N LEU A 130 10.79 12.81 -13.70
CA LEU A 130 11.83 12.56 -12.67
C LEU A 130 12.66 13.80 -12.35
N ARG A 131 12.95 14.66 -13.33
CA ARG A 131 13.70 15.90 -13.15
C ARG A 131 13.09 16.88 -12.15
N TYR A 132 11.82 16.70 -11.83
CA TYR A 132 11.08 17.61 -10.94
C TYR A 132 11.17 17.24 -9.47
N TYR A 133 11.68 16.06 -9.15
CA TYR A 133 11.82 15.57 -7.78
C TYR A 133 13.12 16.04 -7.15
N LEU A 134 13.15 16.23 -5.82
CA LEU A 134 14.37 16.60 -5.09
C LEU A 134 15.44 15.50 -5.16
N SER A 135 15.03 14.23 -5.23
CA SER A 135 15.93 13.08 -5.33
C SER A 135 15.34 12.04 -6.29
N PRO A 136 15.52 12.23 -7.61
CA PRO A 136 14.88 11.39 -8.63
C PRO A 136 15.25 9.90 -8.53
N ASN A 137 16.47 9.58 -8.11
CA ASN A 137 16.96 8.20 -8.01
C ASN A 137 16.25 7.35 -6.93
N LEU A 138 15.48 7.97 -6.04
CA LEU A 138 14.78 7.29 -4.97
C LEU A 138 13.30 7.00 -5.29
N ARG A 139 12.84 7.42 -6.48
CA ARG A 139 11.41 7.29 -6.88
C ARG A 139 10.99 5.89 -7.30
N THR A 140 11.91 5.00 -7.62
CA THR A 140 11.59 3.62 -8.04
C THR A 140 10.87 2.80 -6.98
N LEU A 141 11.04 3.15 -5.71
CA LEU A 141 10.40 2.49 -4.56
C LEU A 141 9.14 3.21 -4.07
N ASP A 142 8.80 4.37 -4.63
CA ASP A 142 7.64 5.18 -4.23
C ASP A 142 6.40 4.84 -5.08
N ILE A 143 6.07 3.56 -5.14
CA ILE A 143 4.88 3.04 -5.77
C ILE A 143 3.91 2.59 -4.67
N PRO A 144 2.67 3.14 -4.61
CA PRO A 144 1.75 2.88 -3.51
C PRO A 144 1.31 1.41 -3.39
N THR A 145 1.43 0.65 -4.48
CA THR A 145 1.05 -0.75 -4.56
C THR A 145 2.22 -1.71 -4.40
N LEU A 146 3.45 -1.21 -4.20
CA LEU A 146 4.66 -2.04 -4.25
C LEU A 146 4.66 -3.18 -3.22
N ALA A 147 4.19 -2.92 -2.00
CA ALA A 147 4.09 -3.94 -0.96
C ALA A 147 3.06 -5.04 -1.25
N LEU A 148 2.12 -4.81 -2.18
CA LEU A 148 1.13 -5.82 -2.59
C LEU A 148 1.79 -6.98 -3.34
N GLU A 149 2.95 -6.75 -3.98
CA GLU A 149 3.69 -7.78 -4.72
C GLU A 149 4.04 -9.00 -3.85
N PHE A 150 4.26 -8.82 -2.53
CA PHE A 150 4.53 -9.92 -1.60
C PHE A 150 3.34 -10.84 -1.40
N PHE A 151 2.12 -10.34 -1.54
CA PHE A 151 0.89 -11.08 -1.31
C PHE A 151 0.32 -11.70 -2.58
N ARG A 152 0.88 -11.42 -3.76
CA ARG A 152 0.49 -12.10 -4.99
C ARG A 152 0.76 -13.60 -4.88
N PRO A 153 -0.16 -14.47 -5.36
CA PRO A 153 0.01 -15.92 -5.25
C PRO A 153 1.37 -16.42 -5.74
N ASP A 154 1.87 -15.88 -6.85
CA ASP A 154 3.15 -16.27 -7.46
C ASP A 154 4.39 -15.91 -6.61
N ASN A 155 4.24 -14.94 -5.69
CA ASN A 155 5.34 -14.42 -4.89
C ASN A 155 5.30 -14.91 -3.43
N GLN A 156 4.18 -15.48 -2.96
CA GLN A 156 4.03 -15.87 -1.56
C GLN A 156 5.09 -16.87 -1.09
N SER A 157 5.50 -17.80 -1.96
CA SER A 157 6.55 -18.79 -1.65
C SER A 157 7.97 -18.20 -1.54
N ARG A 158 8.14 -16.91 -1.87
CA ARG A 158 9.43 -16.20 -1.83
C ARG A 158 9.59 -15.33 -0.58
N SER A 159 8.72 -15.52 0.38
CA SER A 159 8.70 -14.69 1.60
C SER A 159 8.21 -15.47 2.81
N GLU A 160 8.76 -15.14 3.95
CA GLU A 160 8.28 -15.60 5.24
C GLU A 160 7.13 -14.69 5.72
N PHE A 161 6.05 -15.31 6.24
CA PHE A 161 4.90 -14.60 6.78
C PHE A 161 4.60 -15.01 8.22
N SER A 162 4.23 -14.05 9.06
CA SER A 162 3.83 -14.30 10.44
C SER A 162 2.79 -13.29 10.93
N LEU A 163 1.96 -13.72 11.88
CA LEU A 163 1.01 -12.82 12.55
C LEU A 163 1.73 -11.91 13.54
N ASP A 164 1.42 -10.61 13.51
CA ASP A 164 1.91 -9.60 14.45
C ASP A 164 0.79 -9.23 15.45
N GLY A 165 0.79 -9.91 16.58
CA GLY A 165 -0.20 -9.68 17.64
C GLY A 165 -1.55 -10.38 17.44
N GLY A 166 -2.61 -9.80 18.02
CA GLY A 166 -3.99 -10.28 17.90
C GLY A 166 -4.79 -9.59 16.80
N LEU A 167 -6.01 -10.08 16.58
CA LEU A 167 -6.96 -9.41 15.69
C LEU A 167 -7.41 -8.08 16.31
N ARG A 168 -7.66 -7.10 15.47
CA ARG A 168 -8.22 -5.79 15.84
C ARG A 168 -9.54 -5.59 15.12
N ASN A 169 -10.54 -5.05 15.83
CA ASN A 169 -11.76 -4.61 15.17
C ASN A 169 -11.53 -3.19 14.60
N GLN A 170 -11.76 -3.02 13.32
CA GLN A 170 -11.70 -1.73 12.65
C GLN A 170 -12.90 -1.63 11.70
N ASP A 171 -13.77 -0.64 11.91
CA ASP A 171 -14.96 -0.39 11.10
C ASP A 171 -15.84 -1.65 10.90
N GLY A 172 -15.98 -2.47 11.96
CA GLY A 172 -16.75 -3.71 11.94
C GLY A 172 -16.04 -4.92 11.35
N ALA A 173 -14.84 -4.76 10.80
CA ALA A 173 -14.03 -5.84 10.24
C ALA A 173 -12.97 -6.33 11.24
N GLN A 174 -12.67 -7.63 11.21
CA GLN A 174 -11.56 -8.23 11.98
C GLN A 174 -10.28 -8.13 11.16
N ILE A 175 -9.35 -7.29 11.59
CA ILE A 175 -8.09 -7.02 10.91
C ILE A 175 -6.95 -7.81 11.57
N ALA A 176 -6.27 -8.62 10.75
CA ALA A 176 -5.00 -9.24 11.12
C ALA A 176 -3.85 -8.37 10.63
N THR A 177 -2.80 -8.26 11.44
CA THR A 177 -1.53 -7.69 10.98
C THR A 177 -0.59 -8.83 10.60
N ILE A 178 -0.18 -8.89 9.33
CA ILE A 178 0.78 -9.86 8.82
C ILE A 178 2.12 -9.17 8.61
N LYS A 179 3.17 -9.69 9.26
CA LYS A 179 4.55 -9.36 8.93
C LYS A 179 4.99 -10.20 7.75
N PHE A 180 5.77 -9.61 6.86
CA PHE A 180 6.44 -10.33 5.78
C PHE A 180 7.91 -9.95 5.71
N LYS A 181 8.73 -10.88 5.20
CA LYS A 181 10.14 -10.68 4.93
C LYS A 181 10.49 -11.48 3.68
N ALA A 182 11.12 -10.84 2.69
CA ALA A 182 11.62 -11.53 1.51
C ALA A 182 12.72 -12.53 1.89
N ASP A 183 12.74 -13.68 1.25
CA ASP A 183 13.85 -14.60 1.33
C ASP A 183 15.12 -13.95 0.77
N LYS A 184 16.29 -14.38 1.23
CA LYS A 184 17.56 -13.70 0.97
C LYS A 184 17.89 -13.51 -0.52
N ASP A 185 17.46 -14.46 -1.36
CA ASP A 185 17.75 -14.46 -2.79
C ASP A 185 16.47 -14.29 -3.63
N ALA A 186 15.37 -13.82 -3.00
CA ALA A 186 14.10 -13.66 -3.67
C ALA A 186 14.03 -12.31 -4.38
N ASP A 187 13.84 -12.36 -5.69
CA ASP A 187 13.61 -11.20 -6.55
C ASP A 187 12.10 -10.88 -6.62
N VAL A 188 11.52 -10.45 -5.47
CA VAL A 188 10.12 -10.01 -5.41
C VAL A 188 9.98 -8.57 -5.89
N LEU A 189 10.98 -7.72 -5.58
CA LEU A 189 11.03 -6.32 -5.98
C LEU A 189 12.38 -6.01 -6.64
N PRO A 190 12.41 -5.09 -7.61
CA PRO A 190 13.66 -4.59 -8.18
C PRO A 190 14.39 -3.71 -7.15
N THR A 191 15.14 -4.34 -6.25
CA THR A 191 15.92 -3.66 -5.22
C THR A 191 17.42 -3.74 -5.54
N PRO A 192 18.24 -2.78 -5.05
CA PRO A 192 19.69 -2.87 -5.19
C PRO A 192 20.24 -4.17 -4.61
N GLU A 193 21.33 -4.67 -5.21
CA GLU A 193 22.00 -5.89 -4.75
C GLU A 193 22.34 -5.85 -3.25
N GLY A 194 22.04 -6.94 -2.55
CA GLY A 194 22.25 -7.09 -1.12
C GLY A 194 21.26 -6.31 -0.23
N ALA A 195 20.26 -5.67 -0.80
CA ALA A 195 19.18 -5.09 -0.02
C ALA A 195 18.27 -6.17 0.57
N THR A 196 17.74 -5.91 1.77
CA THR A 196 16.72 -6.74 2.41
C THR A 196 15.39 -6.03 2.40
N THR A 197 14.32 -6.78 2.20
CA THR A 197 12.97 -6.26 2.14
C THR A 197 12.08 -6.93 3.16
N SER A 198 11.33 -6.14 3.92
CA SER A 198 10.37 -6.60 4.92
C SER A 198 9.22 -5.60 5.07
N GLY A 199 8.18 -5.98 5.78
CA GLY A 199 7.08 -5.06 6.02
C GLY A 199 5.94 -5.68 6.81
N LYS A 200 4.80 -4.99 6.74
CA LYS A 200 3.53 -5.40 7.36
C LYS A 200 2.36 -5.09 6.44
N ALA A 201 1.33 -5.89 6.54
CA ALA A 201 0.03 -5.61 5.95
C ALA A 201 -1.09 -5.78 6.99
N TRP A 202 -2.08 -4.90 6.95
CA TRP A 202 -3.30 -4.96 7.74
C TRP A 202 -4.41 -5.48 6.83
N ILE A 203 -4.86 -6.70 7.10
CA ILE A 203 -5.69 -7.50 6.22
C ILE A 203 -6.99 -7.84 6.93
N ASP A 204 -8.10 -7.58 6.27
CA ASP A 204 -9.43 -8.04 6.68
C ASP A 204 -9.49 -9.56 6.53
N VAL A 205 -9.67 -10.26 7.65
CA VAL A 205 -9.62 -11.73 7.70
C VAL A 205 -10.74 -12.38 6.88
N ALA A 206 -11.90 -11.74 6.81
CA ALA A 206 -13.06 -12.30 6.12
C ALA A 206 -12.97 -12.18 4.59
N THR A 207 -12.33 -11.13 4.09
CA THR A 207 -12.32 -10.79 2.65
C THR A 207 -10.96 -10.83 2.00
N GLY A 208 -9.87 -10.93 2.77
CA GLY A 208 -8.50 -10.77 2.27
C GLY A 208 -8.14 -9.34 1.89
N THR A 209 -9.04 -8.38 2.07
CA THR A 209 -8.83 -6.99 1.67
C THR A 209 -7.69 -6.35 2.45
N ILE A 210 -6.70 -5.82 1.74
CA ILE A 210 -5.57 -5.12 2.34
C ILE A 210 -5.96 -3.65 2.56
N ARG A 211 -5.95 -3.22 3.84
CA ARG A 211 -6.35 -1.87 4.28
C ARG A 211 -5.18 -0.92 4.40
N GLN A 212 -4.01 -1.45 4.70
CA GLN A 212 -2.77 -0.69 4.85
C GLN A 212 -1.58 -1.60 4.60
N THR A 213 -0.50 -1.03 4.09
CA THR A 213 0.80 -1.71 3.99
C THR A 213 1.91 -0.84 4.56
N GLU A 214 2.95 -1.47 5.06
CA GLU A 214 4.25 -0.88 5.38
C GLU A 214 5.31 -1.71 4.68
N LEU A 215 6.23 -1.05 3.98
CA LEU A 215 7.35 -1.66 3.29
C LEU A 215 8.64 -1.01 3.78
N VAL A 216 9.64 -1.81 4.10
CA VAL A 216 10.98 -1.37 4.48
C VAL A 216 11.99 -2.05 3.57
N VAL A 217 12.82 -1.27 2.90
CA VAL A 217 13.95 -1.76 2.10
C VAL A 217 15.23 -1.21 2.71
N THR A 218 16.09 -2.11 3.17
CA THR A 218 17.36 -1.74 3.82
C THR A 218 18.52 -2.23 2.98
N GLY A 219 19.29 -1.30 2.43
CA GLY A 219 20.54 -1.56 1.73
C GLY A 219 21.75 -1.14 2.57
N LYS A 220 22.95 -1.32 2.02
CA LYS A 220 24.21 -0.98 2.68
C LYS A 220 24.27 0.50 3.10
N ASN A 221 23.74 1.39 2.26
CA ASN A 221 23.91 2.84 2.39
C ASN A 221 22.58 3.60 2.45
N PHE A 222 21.46 2.90 2.42
CA PHE A 222 20.15 3.52 2.47
C PHE A 222 19.17 2.68 3.29
N ASN A 223 18.17 3.38 3.83
CA ASN A 223 16.99 2.77 4.41
C ASN A 223 15.77 3.50 3.85
N PHE A 224 14.88 2.75 3.24
CA PHE A 224 13.62 3.25 2.68
C PHE A 224 12.46 2.63 3.46
N LYS A 225 11.55 3.47 3.89
CA LYS A 225 10.31 3.05 4.51
C LYS A 225 9.13 3.75 3.84
N THR A 226 8.13 2.99 3.44
CA THR A 226 6.86 3.55 2.95
C THR A 226 5.68 2.92 3.67
N THR A 227 4.64 3.72 3.89
CA THR A 227 3.35 3.26 4.41
C THR A 227 2.26 3.74 3.48
N THR A 228 1.45 2.82 2.98
CA THR A 228 0.29 3.13 2.12
C THR A 228 -1.00 2.78 2.85
N LYS A 229 -1.93 3.72 2.90
CA LYS A 229 -3.31 3.50 3.35
C LYS A 229 -4.23 3.38 2.15
N TYR A 230 -5.16 2.46 2.24
CA TYR A 230 -6.19 2.25 1.23
C TYR A 230 -7.55 2.65 1.80
N THR A 231 -8.37 3.29 0.97
CA THR A 231 -9.73 3.69 1.31
C THR A 231 -10.71 3.14 0.28
N HIS A 232 -11.87 2.71 0.71
CA HIS A 232 -12.90 2.20 -0.19
C HIS A 232 -13.54 3.36 -0.97
N ASP A 233 -13.35 3.38 -2.28
CA ASP A 233 -14.07 4.24 -3.20
C ASP A 233 -15.41 3.61 -3.53
N LYS A 234 -16.51 4.25 -3.11
CA LYS A 234 -17.87 3.72 -3.27
C LYS A 234 -18.34 3.76 -4.72
N THR A 235 -17.80 4.65 -5.53
CA THR A 235 -18.19 4.81 -6.95
C THR A 235 -17.60 3.70 -7.81
N LEU A 236 -16.34 3.35 -7.54
CA LEU A 236 -15.61 2.33 -8.26
C LEU A 236 -15.72 0.93 -7.61
N ASP A 237 -16.24 0.88 -6.37
CA ASP A 237 -16.30 -0.32 -5.51
C ASP A 237 -14.91 -1.00 -5.36
N LEU A 238 -13.90 -0.19 -5.06
CA LEU A 238 -12.51 -0.61 -4.94
C LEU A 238 -11.82 0.02 -3.72
N TRP A 239 -10.90 -0.72 -3.12
CA TRP A 239 -9.97 -0.17 -2.13
C TRP A 239 -8.76 0.41 -2.85
N LEU A 240 -8.65 1.73 -2.86
CA LEU A 240 -7.64 2.46 -3.61
C LEU A 240 -6.66 3.17 -2.67
N PRO A 241 -5.38 3.35 -3.04
CA PRO A 241 -4.44 4.15 -2.28
C PRO A 241 -5.04 5.52 -1.96
N SER A 242 -5.01 5.96 -0.71
CA SER A 242 -5.51 7.30 -0.32
C SER A 242 -4.37 8.19 0.16
N GLU A 243 -3.46 7.61 0.94
CA GLU A 243 -2.30 8.31 1.47
C GLU A 243 -1.07 7.42 1.38
N VAL A 244 0.07 8.01 1.05
CA VAL A 244 1.39 7.40 1.19
C VAL A 244 2.25 8.32 2.03
N SER A 245 2.98 7.75 3.00
CA SER A 245 4.06 8.42 3.71
C SER A 245 5.36 7.65 3.49
N GLN A 246 6.44 8.37 3.24
CA GLN A 246 7.72 7.83 2.86
C GLN A 246 8.82 8.50 3.68
N LEU A 247 9.81 7.71 4.07
CA LEU A 247 11.07 8.19 4.63
C LEU A 247 12.21 7.45 3.94
N THR A 248 13.16 8.20 3.44
CA THR A 248 14.39 7.65 2.85
C THR A 248 15.59 8.27 3.54
N ASP A 249 16.44 7.44 4.12
CA ASP A 249 17.72 7.84 4.71
C ASP A 249 18.85 7.31 3.84
N VAL A 250 19.77 8.16 3.45
CA VAL A 250 20.97 7.81 2.67
C VAL A 250 22.22 8.24 3.43
N SER A 251 23.20 7.34 3.54
CA SER A 251 24.51 7.63 4.11
C SER A 251 25.45 8.18 3.03
N LEU A 252 25.78 9.46 3.10
CA LEU A 252 26.64 10.13 2.11
C LEU A 252 28.09 9.65 2.18
N ALA A 253 28.58 9.26 3.36
CA ALA A 253 29.95 8.75 3.54
C ALA A 253 30.17 7.45 2.75
N ALA A 254 29.17 6.61 2.67
CA ALA A 254 29.25 5.32 1.98
C ALA A 254 28.98 5.43 0.47
N ALA A 255 28.40 6.53 0.02
CA ALA A 255 28.17 6.81 -1.40
C ALA A 255 29.41 7.45 -2.11
N GLY A 256 30.54 7.58 -1.43
CA GLY A 256 31.75 8.22 -1.97
C GLY A 256 31.65 9.74 -2.14
N LEU A 257 30.57 10.36 -1.64
CA LEU A 257 30.28 11.78 -1.76
C LEU A 257 30.85 12.63 -0.60
N SER A 258 31.66 12.03 0.23
CA SER A 258 32.28 12.68 1.41
C SER A 258 33.18 13.88 1.09
N ASN A 259 33.51 14.12 -0.18
CA ASN A 259 34.41 15.21 -0.61
C ASN A 259 33.71 16.42 -1.25
N MET A 260 32.36 16.46 -1.29
CA MET A 260 31.65 17.59 -1.88
C MET A 260 31.20 18.59 -0.80
N GLY A 261 32.13 19.50 -0.43
CA GLY A 261 31.81 20.70 0.36
C GLY A 261 32.66 20.91 1.59
N ALA A 262 33.24 22.11 1.70
CA ALA A 262 34.03 22.57 2.85
C ALA A 262 33.20 22.49 4.15
N GLY A 263 33.60 21.63 5.09
CA GLY A 263 33.03 21.53 6.44
C GLY A 263 32.24 20.24 6.72
N GLY A 264 32.29 19.22 5.86
CA GLY A 264 31.52 17.98 5.99
C GLY A 264 31.90 17.16 7.23
N GLN A 265 30.97 17.02 8.16
CA GLN A 265 31.05 16.00 9.21
C GLN A 265 31.05 14.60 8.53
N MET A 266 32.12 13.82 8.81
CA MET A 266 32.15 12.39 8.42
C MET A 266 30.87 11.70 8.95
N GLY A 267 30.07 11.10 8.06
CA GLY A 267 28.89 10.35 8.43
C GLY A 267 27.57 11.11 8.29
N ALA A 268 27.51 12.23 7.55
CA ALA A 268 26.26 12.94 7.29
C ALA A 268 25.22 11.99 6.64
N LYS A 269 24.05 11.89 7.26
CA LYS A 269 22.87 11.25 6.68
C LYS A 269 22.04 12.32 5.99
N GLN A 270 21.57 12.00 4.79
CA GLN A 270 20.56 12.77 4.10
C GLN A 270 19.22 12.05 4.27
N SER A 271 18.21 12.76 4.74
CA SER A 271 16.85 12.23 4.88
C SER A 271 15.93 12.95 3.91
N LEU A 272 15.08 12.18 3.24
CA LEU A 272 14.02 12.68 2.38
C LEU A 272 12.68 12.15 2.89
N GLU A 273 11.79 13.07 3.26
CA GLU A 273 10.41 12.77 3.63
C GLU A 273 9.50 12.97 2.41
N GLY A 274 8.59 12.05 2.16
CA GLY A 274 7.59 12.13 1.10
C GLY A 274 6.19 11.90 1.64
N ARG A 275 5.21 12.62 1.11
CA ARG A 275 3.79 12.36 1.35
C ARG A 275 3.00 12.53 0.07
N ALA A 276 2.24 11.50 -0.30
CA ALA A 276 1.29 11.55 -1.39
C ALA A 276 -0.14 11.44 -0.88
N ARG A 277 -1.06 12.15 -1.54
CA ARG A 277 -2.50 12.00 -1.41
C ARG A 277 -3.08 11.77 -2.78
N TYR A 278 -3.96 10.79 -2.88
CA TYR A 278 -4.62 10.42 -4.11
C TYR A 278 -6.09 10.82 -4.06
N SER A 279 -6.60 11.36 -5.16
CA SER A 279 -7.98 11.83 -5.29
C SER A 279 -8.47 11.74 -6.72
N LYS A 280 -9.76 12.01 -6.94
CA LYS A 280 -10.39 12.08 -8.27
C LYS A 280 -10.21 10.80 -9.08
N TYR A 281 -10.35 9.67 -8.43
CA TYR A 281 -10.32 8.36 -9.08
C TYR A 281 -11.44 8.24 -10.10
N ARG A 282 -11.09 7.80 -11.34
CA ARG A 282 -12.03 7.63 -12.44
C ARG A 282 -11.55 6.64 -13.47
N ARG A 283 -12.46 6.11 -14.28
CA ARG A 283 -12.12 5.34 -15.48
C ARG A 283 -11.74 6.30 -16.62
N PRO A 284 -10.72 6.00 -17.45
CA PRO A 284 -10.32 6.86 -18.58
C PRO A 284 -11.45 7.12 -19.58
N ALA A 285 -12.28 6.11 -19.86
CA ALA A 285 -13.43 6.22 -20.77
C ALA A 285 -14.56 7.15 -20.27
N GLN A 286 -14.50 7.64 -19.02
CA GLN A 286 -15.47 8.56 -18.42
C GLN A 286 -15.02 10.04 -18.50
N ILE A 287 -13.97 10.32 -19.27
CA ILE A 287 -13.49 11.69 -19.49
C ILE A 287 -14.35 12.27 -20.61
N PRO A 288 -15.12 13.36 -20.35
CA PRO A 288 -15.98 13.99 -21.35
C PRO A 288 -15.20 14.64 -22.49
#